data_d686ab416600c51fd9a5d49da92e9548
#
_entry.id   d686ab416600c51fd9a5d49da92e9548
#
_cell.length_a   1.000
_cell.length_b   1.000
_cell.length_c   1.000
_cell.angle_alpha   90.00
_cell.angle_beta   90.00
_cell.angle_gamma   90.00
#
_symmetry.space_group_name_H-M   'P 1'
#
loop_
_entity.id
_entity.type
_entity.pdbx_description
1 polymer ?
#
loop_
_entity_poly.entity_id
_entity_poly.type
_entity_poly.pdbx_seq_one_letter_code
_entity_poly.pdbx_strand_id
1 'polypeptide(L)'
;LSEKVDRLHSYLNRANKYDPKGPIYNDQNMVISDSGYLLSKALAKAVESYKSQQSSSTTSDPIVAFIVQRNERNVFDQKVLELNLLEKFGTKSVRLTFDDVNDKLFIDDKTGKLFIRDTEQEIAVVYYRTGYTTTDYTSEKDWEARLFLEKSFAIKAPDLLTQLSGSKKIQQLLTC
;
A
#
# COMPACT_ATOMS: atom_id res chain seq x y z
N LEU A 1 -4.59 -11.94 3.50
CA LEU A 1 -5.58 -13.05 3.35
C LEU A 1 -5.47 -13.68 1.95
N SER A 2 -5.44 -12.87 0.87
CA SER A 2 -5.37 -13.35 -0.51
C SER A 2 -4.15 -14.24 -0.78
N GLU A 3 -2.96 -13.84 -0.35
CA GLU A 3 -1.74 -14.63 -0.52
C GLU A 3 -1.82 -16.00 0.17
N LYS A 4 -2.44 -16.08 1.35
CA LYS A 4 -2.67 -17.36 2.03
C LYS A 4 -3.62 -18.25 1.25
N VAL A 5 -4.63 -17.66 0.62
CA VAL A 5 -5.57 -18.38 -0.25
C VAL A 5 -4.84 -18.90 -1.50
N ASP A 6 -4.02 -18.09 -2.15
CA ASP A 6 -3.25 -18.49 -3.33
C ASP A 6 -2.26 -19.63 -3.00
N ARG A 7 -1.58 -19.55 -1.85
CA ARG A 7 -0.70 -20.64 -1.37
C ARG A 7 -1.47 -21.92 -1.04
N LEU A 8 -2.63 -21.78 -0.41
CA LEU A 8 -3.50 -22.93 -0.13
C LEU A 8 -3.97 -23.57 -1.43
N HIS A 9 -4.40 -22.80 -2.42
CA HIS A 9 -4.79 -23.29 -3.72
C HIS A 9 -3.63 -24.03 -4.43
N SER A 10 -2.44 -23.45 -4.41
CA SER A 10 -1.25 -24.10 -4.98
C SER A 10 -0.92 -25.42 -4.28
N TYR A 11 -1.08 -25.47 -2.94
CA TYR A 11 -0.89 -26.70 -2.18
C TYR A 11 -1.95 -27.73 -2.52
N LEU A 12 -3.21 -27.36 -2.55
CA LEU A 12 -4.32 -28.26 -2.89
C LEU A 12 -4.16 -28.81 -4.31
N ASN A 13 -3.77 -28.01 -5.28
CA ASN A 13 -3.49 -28.46 -6.66
C ASN A 13 -2.36 -29.48 -6.71
N ARG A 14 -1.31 -29.30 -5.91
CA ARG A 14 -0.22 -30.28 -5.83
C ARG A 14 -0.66 -31.58 -5.14
N ALA A 15 -1.35 -31.47 -4.00
CA ALA A 15 -1.86 -32.62 -3.26
C ALA A 15 -2.85 -33.45 -4.11
N ASN A 16 -3.68 -32.76 -4.88
CA ASN A 16 -4.72 -33.34 -5.72
C ASN A 16 -4.18 -34.23 -6.86
N LYS A 17 -2.94 -34.01 -7.32
CA LYS A 17 -2.28 -34.86 -8.32
C LYS A 17 -2.03 -36.28 -7.82
N TYR A 18 -2.03 -36.48 -6.51
CA TYR A 18 -1.76 -37.77 -5.86
C TYR A 18 -3.04 -38.44 -5.31
N ASP A 19 -4.23 -37.82 -5.53
CA ASP A 19 -5.48 -38.43 -5.10
C ASP A 19 -5.89 -39.56 -6.08
N PRO A 20 -6.06 -40.81 -5.60
CA PRO A 20 -6.46 -41.94 -6.44
C PRO A 20 -7.84 -41.76 -7.09
N LYS A 21 -8.68 -40.87 -6.54
CA LYS A 21 -10.02 -40.58 -7.08
C LYS A 21 -10.02 -39.46 -8.13
N GLY A 22 -8.84 -38.95 -8.47
CA GLY A 22 -8.66 -37.84 -9.42
C GLY A 22 -8.82 -36.45 -8.78
N PRO A 23 -8.49 -35.39 -9.51
CA PRO A 23 -8.44 -34.05 -8.97
C PRO A 23 -9.85 -33.53 -8.63
N ILE A 24 -10.09 -33.26 -7.35
CA ILE A 24 -11.30 -32.60 -6.83
C ILE A 24 -11.30 -31.11 -7.22
N TYR A 25 -10.11 -30.51 -7.26
CA TYR A 25 -9.89 -29.11 -7.62
C TYR A 25 -9.09 -29.01 -8.92
N ASN A 26 -9.52 -28.17 -9.82
CA ASN A 26 -8.84 -27.86 -11.07
C ASN A 26 -8.93 -26.36 -11.37
N ASP A 27 -8.19 -25.89 -12.39
CA ASP A 27 -8.14 -24.47 -12.75
C ASP A 27 -9.51 -23.88 -13.16
N GLN A 28 -10.52 -24.72 -13.42
CA GLN A 28 -11.86 -24.28 -13.79
C GLN A 28 -12.77 -24.06 -12.59
N ASN A 29 -12.53 -24.78 -11.48
CA ASN A 29 -13.37 -24.69 -10.28
C ASN A 29 -12.68 -24.01 -9.09
N MET A 30 -11.43 -23.55 -9.26
CA MET A 30 -10.71 -22.77 -8.25
C MET A 30 -10.64 -21.31 -8.65
N VAL A 31 -11.01 -20.45 -7.72
CA VAL A 31 -10.81 -19.01 -7.88
C VAL A 31 -9.36 -18.66 -7.58
N ILE A 32 -8.63 -18.24 -8.59
CA ILE A 32 -7.28 -17.68 -8.44
C ILE A 32 -7.42 -16.21 -8.07
N SER A 33 -6.75 -15.79 -6.99
CA SER A 33 -6.73 -14.40 -6.58
C SER A 33 -5.37 -13.78 -6.88
N ASP A 34 -5.34 -12.87 -7.86
CA ASP A 34 -4.15 -12.07 -8.20
C ASP A 34 -4.09 -10.75 -7.41
N SER A 35 -4.85 -10.62 -6.32
CA SER A 35 -5.03 -9.34 -5.63
C SER A 35 -3.72 -8.76 -5.10
N GLY A 36 -2.82 -9.59 -4.57
CA GLY A 36 -1.49 -9.15 -4.09
C GLY A 36 -0.64 -8.59 -5.24
N TYR A 37 -0.58 -9.30 -6.36
CA TYR A 37 0.12 -8.85 -7.57
C TYR A 37 -0.50 -7.57 -8.15
N LEU A 38 -1.82 -7.54 -8.32
CA LEU A 38 -2.53 -6.41 -8.92
C LEU A 38 -2.40 -5.14 -8.07
N LEU A 39 -2.45 -5.26 -6.74
CA LEU A 39 -2.25 -4.13 -5.85
C LEU A 39 -0.80 -3.61 -5.91
N SER A 40 0.18 -4.50 -5.91
CA SER A 40 1.59 -4.09 -6.09
C SER A 40 1.82 -3.43 -7.44
N LYS A 41 1.21 -3.97 -8.52
CA LYS A 41 1.24 -3.36 -9.85
C LYS A 41 0.62 -1.97 -9.87
N ALA A 42 -0.51 -1.77 -9.17
CA ALA A 42 -1.14 -0.46 -9.07
C ALA A 42 -0.26 0.57 -8.36
N LEU A 43 0.40 0.18 -7.26
CA LEU A 43 1.34 1.04 -6.55
C LEU A 43 2.58 1.37 -7.40
N ALA A 44 3.14 0.40 -8.13
CA ALA A 44 4.24 0.64 -9.06
C ALA A 44 3.84 1.60 -10.17
N LYS A 45 2.64 1.43 -10.73
CA LYS A 45 2.08 2.36 -11.73
C LYS A 45 1.88 3.78 -11.19
N ALA A 46 1.50 3.92 -9.92
CA ALA A 46 1.41 5.22 -9.27
C ALA A 46 2.79 5.89 -9.19
N VAL A 47 3.87 5.13 -8.89
CA VAL A 47 5.25 5.64 -8.93
C VAL A 47 5.64 6.09 -10.35
N GLU A 48 5.32 5.32 -11.38
CA GLU A 48 5.55 5.71 -12.78
C GLU A 48 4.79 7.00 -13.14
N SER A 49 3.52 7.11 -12.73
CA SER A 49 2.71 8.30 -12.95
C SER A 49 3.29 9.53 -12.23
N TYR A 50 3.74 9.34 -10.98
CA TYR A 50 4.44 10.39 -10.24
C TYR A 50 5.68 10.88 -10.99
N LYS A 51 6.54 9.97 -11.45
CA LYS A 51 7.74 10.30 -12.24
C LYS A 51 7.40 11.07 -13.52
N SER A 52 6.34 10.69 -14.23
CA SER A 52 5.94 11.35 -15.49
C SER A 52 5.47 12.79 -15.33
N GLN A 53 5.04 13.16 -14.12
CA GLN A 53 4.61 14.53 -13.80
C GLN A 53 5.78 15.45 -13.38
N GLN A 54 6.99 14.89 -13.24
CA GLN A 54 8.16 15.63 -12.83
C GLN A 54 8.95 16.12 -14.04
N SER A 55 9.23 17.42 -14.10
CA SER A 55 10.00 18.04 -15.21
C SER A 55 11.51 17.83 -15.11
N SER A 56 12.03 17.29 -14.03
CA SER A 56 13.46 17.07 -13.81
C SER A 56 13.78 15.67 -13.34
N SER A 57 14.82 15.05 -13.88
CA SER A 57 15.35 13.78 -13.41
C SER A 57 15.87 13.93 -11.99
N THR A 58 15.19 13.30 -11.05
CA THR A 58 15.72 13.09 -9.70
C THR A 58 16.85 12.06 -9.76
N THR A 59 17.90 12.28 -8.97
CA THR A 59 19.11 11.42 -8.93
C THR A 59 18.85 10.03 -8.33
N SER A 60 17.73 9.84 -7.65
CA SER A 60 17.34 8.55 -7.06
C SER A 60 15.90 8.18 -7.43
N ASP A 61 15.65 6.88 -7.64
CA ASP A 61 14.29 6.38 -7.87
C ASP A 61 13.41 6.58 -6.64
N PRO A 62 12.26 7.28 -6.78
CA PRO A 62 11.35 7.48 -5.67
C PRO A 62 10.67 6.18 -5.24
N ILE A 63 10.27 6.11 -3.95
CA ILE A 63 9.81 4.90 -3.30
C ILE A 63 8.34 4.98 -2.86
N VAL A 64 7.80 3.84 -2.40
CA VAL A 64 6.48 3.74 -1.76
C VAL A 64 6.64 3.72 -0.24
N ALA A 65 5.96 4.61 0.47
CA ALA A 65 5.86 4.57 1.92
C ALA A 65 4.57 3.84 2.35
N PHE A 66 4.70 2.77 3.10
CA PHE A 66 3.59 2.07 3.76
C PHE A 66 3.38 2.70 5.14
N ILE A 67 2.27 3.39 5.34
CA ILE A 67 1.92 3.93 6.66
C ILE A 67 1.15 2.84 7.41
N VAL A 68 1.76 2.31 8.47
CA VAL A 68 1.30 1.11 9.17
C VAL A 68 0.94 1.40 10.63
N GLN A 69 0.19 0.49 11.25
CA GLN A 69 -0.13 0.57 12.67
C GLN A 69 1.12 0.34 13.54
N ARG A 70 1.19 0.99 14.71
CA ARG A 70 2.31 0.82 15.68
C ARG A 70 2.55 -0.65 16.05
N ASN A 71 1.47 -1.42 16.22
CA ASN A 71 1.52 -2.85 16.56
C ASN A 71 0.89 -3.68 15.44
N GLU A 72 1.39 -3.53 14.23
CA GLU A 72 0.84 -4.19 13.06
C GLU A 72 0.89 -5.72 13.17
N ARG A 73 -0.28 -6.35 13.14
CA ARG A 73 -0.42 -7.81 13.18
C ARG A 73 -0.48 -8.46 11.80
N ASN A 74 -0.91 -7.70 10.78
CA ASN A 74 -1.02 -8.18 9.41
C ASN A 74 0.26 -7.92 8.60
N VAL A 75 1.42 -8.16 9.20
CA VAL A 75 2.72 -7.91 8.59
C VAL A 75 2.92 -8.75 7.33
N PHE A 76 2.46 -9.99 7.31
CA PHE A 76 2.72 -10.93 6.22
C PHE A 76 2.11 -10.48 4.89
N ASP A 77 0.84 -10.07 4.89
CA ASP A 77 0.19 -9.60 3.66
C ASP A 77 0.86 -8.34 3.12
N GLN A 78 1.29 -7.45 4.03
CA GLN A 78 2.00 -6.23 3.65
C GLN A 78 3.40 -6.54 3.09
N LYS A 79 4.13 -7.48 3.72
CA LYS A 79 5.45 -7.91 3.24
C LYS A 79 5.40 -8.55 1.85
N VAL A 80 4.35 -9.27 1.53
CA VAL A 80 4.16 -9.79 0.17
C VAL A 80 4.02 -8.66 -0.84
N LEU A 81 3.30 -7.58 -0.51
CA LEU A 81 3.20 -6.41 -1.38
C LEU A 81 4.57 -5.75 -1.58
N GLU A 82 5.33 -5.57 -0.50
CA GLU A 82 6.69 -5.02 -0.55
C GLU A 82 7.62 -5.87 -1.41
N LEU A 83 7.59 -7.21 -1.24
CA LEU A 83 8.38 -8.13 -2.04
C LEU A 83 7.98 -8.10 -3.52
N ASN A 84 6.68 -8.12 -3.82
CA ASN A 84 6.21 -8.00 -5.19
C ASN A 84 6.62 -6.67 -5.83
N LEU A 85 6.55 -5.56 -5.09
CA LEU A 85 7.01 -4.24 -5.56
C LEU A 85 8.49 -4.30 -5.96
N LEU A 86 9.33 -4.91 -5.13
CA LEU A 86 10.76 -5.01 -5.39
C LEU A 86 11.06 -6.01 -6.51
N GLU A 87 10.55 -7.24 -6.42
CA GLU A 87 10.93 -8.34 -7.31
C GLU A 87 10.32 -8.23 -8.71
N LYS A 88 9.08 -7.73 -8.81
CA LYS A 88 8.35 -7.65 -10.08
C LYS A 88 8.44 -6.30 -10.77
N PHE A 89 8.63 -5.23 -9.99
CA PHE A 89 8.58 -3.87 -10.51
C PHE A 89 9.83 -3.03 -10.20
N GLY A 90 10.82 -3.59 -9.48
CA GLY A 90 12.03 -2.87 -9.09
C GLY A 90 11.80 -1.68 -8.16
N THR A 91 10.58 -1.55 -7.61
CA THR A 91 10.18 -0.42 -6.77
C THR A 91 10.46 -0.71 -5.30
N LYS A 92 11.27 0.12 -4.67
CA LYS A 92 11.57 0.03 -3.25
C LYS A 92 10.43 0.55 -2.39
N SER A 93 10.38 0.13 -1.14
CA SER A 93 9.39 0.61 -0.17
C SER A 93 10.00 0.78 1.22
N VAL A 94 9.34 1.60 2.03
CA VAL A 94 9.66 1.82 3.45
C VAL A 94 8.38 1.68 4.28
N ARG A 95 8.51 1.23 5.52
CA ARG A 95 7.40 1.16 6.49
C ARG A 95 7.57 2.25 7.52
N LEU A 96 6.52 3.01 7.77
CA LEU A 96 6.49 4.13 8.69
C LEU A 96 5.21 4.09 9.51
N THR A 97 5.29 4.44 10.79
CA THR A 97 4.13 4.75 11.62
C THR A 97 3.84 6.25 11.57
N PHE A 98 2.74 6.72 12.15
CA PHE A 98 2.48 8.16 12.28
C PHE A 98 3.56 8.87 13.12
N ASP A 99 4.15 8.19 14.11
CA ASP A 99 5.27 8.75 14.86
C ASP A 99 6.49 8.96 13.95
N ASP A 100 6.83 7.94 13.12
CA ASP A 100 7.93 8.05 12.15
C ASP A 100 7.70 9.18 11.13
N VAL A 101 6.45 9.43 10.73
CA VAL A 101 6.11 10.52 9.81
C VAL A 101 6.54 11.86 10.38
N ASN A 102 6.16 12.13 11.65
CA ASN A 102 6.51 13.38 12.31
C ASN A 102 8.03 13.55 12.51
N ASP A 103 8.71 12.46 12.84
CA ASP A 103 10.12 12.50 13.22
C ASP A 103 11.06 12.43 12.00
N LYS A 104 10.72 11.61 11.00
CA LYS A 104 11.65 11.21 9.92
C LYS A 104 11.37 11.83 8.57
N LEU A 105 10.21 12.47 8.36
CA LEU A 105 9.86 13.02 7.05
C LEU A 105 9.96 14.55 7.02
N PHE A 106 10.16 15.07 5.82
CA PHE A 106 9.99 16.50 5.53
C PHE A 106 9.40 16.70 4.14
N ILE A 107 8.75 17.83 3.95
CA ILE A 107 8.29 18.30 2.65
C ILE A 107 9.21 19.42 2.22
N ASP A 108 9.73 19.36 1.00
CA ASP A 108 10.48 20.46 0.42
C ASP A 108 9.53 21.61 0.08
N ASP A 109 9.74 22.76 0.68
CA ASP A 109 8.86 23.93 0.58
C ASP A 109 8.71 24.47 -0.86
N LYS A 110 9.69 24.22 -1.72
CA LYS A 110 9.68 24.73 -3.11
C LYS A 110 8.90 23.82 -4.05
N THR A 111 9.00 22.52 -3.86
CA THR A 111 8.45 21.52 -4.78
C THR A 111 7.24 20.77 -4.21
N GLY A 112 7.02 20.84 -2.91
CA GLY A 112 6.00 20.04 -2.22
C GLY A 112 6.34 18.56 -2.13
N LYS A 113 7.52 18.13 -2.58
CA LYS A 113 7.95 16.75 -2.56
C LYS A 113 8.22 16.24 -1.16
N LEU A 114 7.93 14.97 -0.94
CA LEU A 114 8.09 14.29 0.36
C LEU A 114 9.38 13.49 0.39
N PHE A 115 10.19 13.67 1.45
CA PHE A 115 11.48 13.03 1.61
C PHE A 115 11.66 12.41 3.00
N ILE A 116 12.53 11.40 3.08
CA ILE A 116 13.07 10.86 4.34
C ILE A 116 14.31 11.70 4.71
N ARG A 117 14.34 12.26 5.94
CA ARG A 117 15.41 13.20 6.39
C ARG A 117 16.80 12.61 6.29
N ASP A 118 16.99 11.37 6.79
CA ASP A 118 18.34 10.79 6.94
C ASP A 118 18.97 10.38 5.61
N THR A 119 18.15 10.05 4.61
CA THR A 119 18.62 9.48 3.34
C THR A 119 18.34 10.36 2.14
N GLU A 120 17.56 11.43 2.33
CA GLU A 120 17.02 12.28 1.24
C GLU A 120 16.28 11.47 0.16
N GLN A 121 15.78 10.28 0.54
CA GLN A 121 15.04 9.43 -0.36
C GLN A 121 13.63 10.00 -0.60
N GLU A 122 13.30 10.26 -1.87
CA GLU A 122 12.00 10.80 -2.28
C GLU A 122 10.91 9.73 -2.17
N ILE A 123 9.74 10.11 -1.64
CA ILE A 123 8.54 9.27 -1.55
C ILE A 123 7.54 9.71 -2.62
N ALA A 124 7.27 8.83 -3.58
CA ALA A 124 6.30 9.07 -4.65
C ALA A 124 4.87 8.72 -4.25
N VAL A 125 4.72 7.67 -3.44
CA VAL A 125 3.40 7.13 -3.08
C VAL A 125 3.33 6.88 -1.58
N VAL A 126 2.27 7.35 -0.95
CA VAL A 126 1.90 7.05 0.43
C VAL A 126 0.75 6.06 0.42
N TYR A 127 1.02 4.81 0.82
CA TYR A 127 0.03 3.75 0.90
C TYR A 127 -0.40 3.52 2.35
N TYR A 128 -1.66 3.84 2.64
CA TYR A 128 -2.19 3.76 4.00
C TYR A 128 -2.62 2.35 4.35
N ARG A 129 -2.03 1.82 5.44
CA ARG A 129 -2.41 0.57 6.12
C ARG A 129 -2.82 0.81 7.56
N THR A 130 -3.13 2.07 7.87
CA THR A 130 -3.71 2.58 9.11
C THR A 130 -4.53 3.83 8.80
N GLY A 131 -5.20 4.41 9.79
CA GLY A 131 -6.01 5.60 9.62
C GLY A 131 -7.35 5.34 8.95
N TYR A 132 -7.88 4.12 9.05
CA TYR A 132 -9.18 3.75 8.47
C TYR A 132 -10.35 4.30 9.28
N THR A 133 -10.17 4.39 10.58
CA THR A 133 -11.18 4.86 11.54
C THR A 133 -10.57 5.88 12.50
N THR A 134 -11.42 6.63 13.17
CA THR A 134 -10.97 7.63 14.18
C THR A 134 -10.19 7.00 15.33
N THR A 135 -10.39 5.70 15.61
CA THR A 135 -9.68 4.97 16.67
C THR A 135 -8.20 4.68 16.31
N ASP A 136 -7.84 4.80 15.04
CA ASP A 136 -6.44 4.65 14.61
C ASP A 136 -5.59 5.88 14.95
N TYR A 137 -6.25 7.01 15.26
CA TYR A 137 -5.62 8.27 15.66
C TYR A 137 -5.69 8.39 17.18
N THR A 138 -4.60 8.06 17.86
CA THR A 138 -4.53 7.97 19.32
C THR A 138 -4.16 9.30 19.99
N SER A 139 -3.67 10.25 19.18
CA SER A 139 -3.27 11.58 19.65
C SER A 139 -3.47 12.63 18.54
N GLU A 140 -3.41 13.91 18.93
CA GLU A 140 -3.44 15.02 17.96
C GLU A 140 -2.28 14.93 16.96
N LYS A 141 -1.13 14.45 17.40
CA LYS A 141 0.04 14.25 16.54
C LYS A 141 -0.22 13.27 15.38
N ASP A 142 -1.09 12.30 15.56
CA ASP A 142 -1.45 11.36 14.48
C ASP A 142 -2.27 12.08 13.40
N TRP A 143 -3.15 13.00 13.80
CA TRP A 143 -3.90 13.85 12.87
C TRP A 143 -2.99 14.84 12.14
N GLU A 144 -2.03 15.43 12.87
CA GLU A 144 -1.02 16.30 12.26
C GLU A 144 -0.17 15.54 11.25
N ALA A 145 0.27 14.32 11.57
CA ALA A 145 1.00 13.44 10.66
C ALA A 145 0.18 13.11 9.40
N ARG A 146 -1.11 12.82 9.56
CA ARG A 146 -2.00 12.59 8.41
C ARG A 146 -2.13 13.84 7.55
N LEU A 147 -2.38 15.00 8.17
CA LEU A 147 -2.49 16.28 7.46
C LEU A 147 -1.18 16.64 6.74
N PHE A 148 -0.05 16.39 7.38
CA PHE A 148 1.27 16.59 6.79
C PHE A 148 1.44 15.76 5.52
N LEU A 149 1.13 14.45 5.56
CA LEU A 149 1.19 13.59 4.39
C LEU A 149 0.26 14.08 3.28
N GLU A 150 -0.99 14.48 3.61
CA GLU A 150 -1.96 14.96 2.61
C GLU A 150 -1.50 16.24 1.90
N LYS A 151 -0.76 17.11 2.57
CA LYS A 151 -0.18 18.33 1.98
C LYS A 151 0.95 18.07 0.99
N SER A 152 1.59 16.91 1.05
CA SER A 152 2.70 16.57 0.17
C SER A 152 2.24 16.32 -1.27
N PHE A 153 3.17 16.41 -2.21
CA PHE A 153 2.94 16.11 -3.62
C PHE A 153 2.85 14.59 -3.89
N ALA A 154 3.27 13.74 -2.95
CA ALA A 154 3.19 12.29 -3.08
C ALA A 154 1.74 11.83 -3.37
N ILE A 155 1.56 10.82 -4.20
CA ILE A 155 0.26 10.21 -4.48
C ILE A 155 -0.22 9.43 -3.26
N LYS A 156 -1.46 9.63 -2.82
CA LYS A 156 -2.08 8.93 -1.69
C LYS A 156 -2.89 7.73 -2.20
N ALA A 157 -2.74 6.61 -1.52
CA ALA A 157 -3.48 5.39 -1.81
C ALA A 157 -4.01 4.76 -0.49
N PRO A 158 -5.33 4.86 -0.21
CA PRO A 158 -6.32 5.65 -0.92
C PRO A 158 -6.14 7.16 -0.69
N ASP A 159 -6.64 7.98 -1.59
CA ASP A 159 -6.82 9.40 -1.33
C ASP A 159 -7.97 9.65 -0.35
N LEU A 160 -8.07 10.89 0.17
CA LEU A 160 -9.05 11.23 1.18
C LEU A 160 -10.50 11.02 0.71
N LEU A 161 -10.82 11.39 -0.53
CA LEU A 161 -12.17 11.25 -1.08
C LEU A 161 -12.55 9.77 -1.25
N THR A 162 -11.64 8.96 -1.76
CA THR A 162 -11.81 7.51 -1.88
C THR A 162 -12.00 6.87 -0.49
N GLN A 163 -11.23 7.28 0.50
CA GLN A 163 -11.39 6.78 1.87
C GLN A 163 -12.75 7.17 2.47
N LEU A 164 -13.19 8.42 2.29
CA LEU A 164 -14.48 8.90 2.77
C LEU A 164 -15.65 8.20 2.09
N SER A 165 -15.54 7.89 0.78
CA SER A 165 -16.59 7.19 0.04
C SER A 165 -16.89 5.80 0.62
N GLY A 166 -15.92 5.16 1.25
CA GLY A 166 -16.08 3.89 1.96
C GLY A 166 -16.80 3.98 3.30
N SER A 167 -17.05 5.20 3.81
CA SER A 167 -17.73 5.39 5.10
C SER A 167 -19.22 5.10 5.00
N LYS A 168 -19.80 4.52 6.08
CA LYS A 168 -21.23 4.18 6.14
C LYS A 168 -22.12 5.41 5.96
N LYS A 169 -21.68 6.59 6.42
CA LYS A 169 -22.45 7.83 6.26
C LYS A 169 -22.55 8.27 4.81
N ILE A 170 -21.46 8.19 4.06
CA ILE A 170 -21.49 8.52 2.63
C ILE A 170 -22.29 7.48 1.86
N GLN A 171 -22.14 6.18 2.17
CA GLN A 171 -22.94 5.12 1.56
C GLN A 171 -24.45 5.36 1.81
N GLN A 172 -24.83 5.77 3.02
CA GLN A 172 -26.21 6.15 3.33
C GLN A 172 -26.70 7.30 2.45
N LEU A 173 -25.91 8.35 2.27
CA LEU A 173 -26.27 9.50 1.45
C LEU A 173 -26.45 9.15 -0.05
N LEU A 174 -25.70 8.18 -0.54
CA LEU A 174 -25.78 7.74 -1.94
C LEU A 174 -26.98 6.82 -2.23
N THR A 175 -27.66 6.33 -1.20
CA THR A 175 -28.82 5.41 -1.32
C THR A 175 -30.16 6.09 -1.01
N CYS A 176 -30.18 7.40 -0.73
CA CYS A 176 -31.39 8.18 -0.43
C CYS A 176 -31.96 8.83 -1.68
#